data_530c4a0a4da0e914ba18ecdf9f4a4458
#
_entry.id   530c4a0a4da0e914ba18ecdf9f4a4458
#
_cell.length_a   1.000
_cell.length_b   1.000
_cell.length_c   1.000
_cell.angle_alpha   90.00
_cell.angle_beta   90.00
_cell.angle_gamma   90.00
#
_symmetry.space_group_name_H-M   'P 1'
#
loop_
_entity.id
_entity.type
_entity.pdbx_description
1 polymer ?
#
loop_
_entity_poly.entity_id
_entity_poly.type
_entity_poly.pdbx_seq_one_letter_code
_entity_poly.pdbx_strand_id
1 'polypeptide(L)'
;MSLLSMKSVKKSFDGVEILKDISLEVGEGEILSIIGPSGSGKSTLLRCATLLESMDDGELSYSGNPVCKSVSGKSVYESPATLKKISECFGLVFQNFNLFPHMNVLQNICDAPIRVQKRDKASVKKEAFELLKKMGLSDRADAYPYQLSGGQSQRVAIARALALNPKILFFDEPTSALDPELTGEVLKVIKSLSDLNIAMVIVTHEMAFATEISDKVIFMSGGVIVESGTPDVVFASGNEKTKNFIGALNK
;
A
#
# COMPACT_ATOMS: atom_id res chain seq x y z
N MET A 1 -13.92 13.61 5.41
CA MET A 1 -12.62 14.32 5.25
C MET A 1 -11.65 13.38 4.56
N SER A 2 -10.76 13.89 3.70
CA SER A 2 -9.76 13.06 3.04
C SER A 2 -8.69 12.61 4.05
N LEU A 3 -8.42 11.31 4.12
CA LEU A 3 -7.34 10.74 4.95
C LEU A 3 -5.99 10.91 4.27
N LEU A 4 -5.93 10.65 2.96
CA LEU A 4 -4.78 10.89 2.08
C LEU A 4 -5.20 11.84 0.97
N SER A 5 -4.42 12.89 0.72
CA SER A 5 -4.59 13.77 -0.44
C SER A 5 -3.24 14.00 -1.11
N MET A 6 -3.20 13.71 -2.40
CA MET A 6 -2.07 13.98 -3.29
C MET A 6 -2.56 14.90 -4.40
N LYS A 7 -1.85 16.01 -4.67
CA LYS A 7 -2.25 16.99 -5.69
C LYS A 7 -1.08 17.32 -6.60
N SER A 8 -1.33 17.25 -7.90
CA SER A 8 -0.40 17.62 -8.97
C SER A 8 1.00 17.02 -8.81
N VAL A 9 1.05 15.74 -8.40
CA VAL A 9 2.30 15.03 -8.11
C VAL A 9 3.07 14.77 -9.39
N LYS A 10 4.34 15.20 -9.39
CA LYS A 10 5.31 14.95 -10.47
C LYS A 10 6.55 14.27 -9.93
N LYS A 11 7.08 13.33 -10.70
CA LYS A 11 8.33 12.62 -10.38
C LYS A 11 9.04 12.20 -11.65
N SER A 12 10.34 12.50 -11.69
CA SER A 12 11.25 12.07 -12.76
C SER A 12 12.44 11.32 -12.19
N PHE A 13 13.01 10.43 -12.98
CA PHE A 13 14.30 9.79 -12.74
C PHE A 13 15.16 9.95 -13.99
N ASP A 14 16.38 10.44 -13.82
CA ASP A 14 17.34 10.64 -14.92
C ASP A 14 16.75 11.41 -16.13
N GLY A 15 15.90 12.40 -15.85
CA GLY A 15 15.24 13.22 -16.88
C GLY A 15 14.02 12.56 -17.54
N VAL A 16 13.65 11.32 -17.16
CA VAL A 16 12.44 10.64 -17.62
C VAL A 16 11.30 10.88 -16.62
N GLU A 17 10.24 11.54 -17.09
CA GLU A 17 9.06 11.84 -16.28
C GLU A 17 8.19 10.57 -16.10
N ILE A 18 8.14 10.07 -14.86
CA ILE A 18 7.39 8.86 -14.48
C ILE A 18 5.99 9.19 -13.98
N LEU A 19 5.85 10.27 -13.18
CA LEU A 19 4.55 10.78 -12.74
C LEU A 19 4.34 12.17 -13.32
N LYS A 20 3.18 12.37 -13.96
CA LYS A 20 2.85 13.57 -14.74
C LYS A 20 1.54 14.16 -14.23
N ASP A 21 1.60 15.01 -13.19
CA ASP A 21 0.43 15.71 -12.65
C ASP A 21 -0.66 14.74 -12.08
N ILE A 22 -0.24 13.84 -11.19
CA ILE A 22 -1.15 12.90 -10.55
C ILE A 22 -1.86 13.55 -9.36
N SER A 23 -3.19 13.48 -9.35
CA SER A 23 -4.01 13.91 -8.21
C SER A 23 -4.97 12.81 -7.80
N LEU A 24 -5.01 12.49 -6.50
CA LEU A 24 -5.93 11.52 -5.93
C LEU A 24 -6.23 11.83 -4.45
N GLU A 25 -7.35 11.32 -3.99
CA GLU A 25 -7.75 11.38 -2.59
C GLU A 25 -8.30 10.03 -2.14
N VAL A 26 -8.06 9.71 -0.86
CA VAL A 26 -8.60 8.51 -0.20
C VAL A 26 -9.26 8.94 1.11
N GLY A 27 -10.48 8.53 1.33
CA GLY A 27 -11.26 8.74 2.56
C GLY A 27 -10.89 7.78 3.69
N GLU A 28 -11.46 8.00 4.88
CA GLU A 28 -11.34 7.06 5.98
C GLU A 28 -12.10 5.78 5.64
N GLY A 29 -11.48 4.62 5.83
CA GLY A 29 -12.06 3.31 5.52
C GLY A 29 -12.22 3.03 4.02
N GLU A 30 -11.89 3.96 3.12
CA GLU A 30 -12.02 3.79 1.67
C GLU A 30 -10.92 2.86 1.13
N ILE A 31 -11.31 1.97 0.21
CA ILE A 31 -10.41 1.07 -0.49
C ILE A 31 -10.22 1.57 -1.93
N LEU A 32 -9.01 2.03 -2.22
CA LEU A 32 -8.59 2.46 -3.55
C LEU A 32 -7.69 1.42 -4.20
N SER A 33 -8.10 0.84 -5.33
CA SER A 33 -7.21 0.05 -6.18
C SER A 33 -6.60 0.88 -7.30
N ILE A 34 -5.30 0.69 -7.54
CA ILE A 34 -4.56 1.31 -8.64
C ILE A 34 -4.12 0.20 -9.59
N ILE A 35 -4.64 0.23 -10.82
CA ILE A 35 -4.36 -0.74 -11.86
C ILE A 35 -3.66 -0.08 -13.06
N GLY A 36 -3.04 -0.87 -13.91
CA GLY A 36 -2.38 -0.37 -15.12
C GLY A 36 -1.15 -1.20 -15.52
N PRO A 37 -0.63 -1.01 -16.72
CA PRO A 37 0.53 -1.76 -17.23
C PRO A 37 1.78 -1.54 -16.38
N SER A 38 2.73 -2.47 -16.48
CA SER A 38 4.06 -2.31 -15.88
C SER A 38 4.72 -1.03 -16.41
N GLY A 39 5.43 -0.31 -15.54
CA GLY A 39 6.07 0.96 -15.91
C GLY A 39 5.12 2.17 -15.99
N SER A 40 3.83 2.06 -15.63
CA SER A 40 2.90 3.20 -15.63
C SER A 40 3.07 4.17 -14.45
N GLY A 41 3.97 3.89 -13.50
CA GLY A 41 4.25 4.75 -12.36
C GLY A 41 3.55 4.37 -11.05
N LYS A 42 2.78 3.27 -11.00
CA LYS A 42 2.00 2.85 -9.81
C LYS A 42 2.84 2.73 -8.53
N SER A 43 3.91 1.93 -8.56
CA SER A 43 4.80 1.74 -7.40
C SER A 43 5.55 3.03 -7.05
N THR A 44 5.90 3.86 -8.03
CA THR A 44 6.52 5.17 -7.80
C THR A 44 5.55 6.09 -7.06
N LEU A 45 4.28 6.13 -7.47
CA LEU A 45 3.23 6.90 -6.79
C LEU A 45 3.06 6.45 -5.34
N LEU A 46 3.00 5.14 -5.12
CA LEU A 46 2.88 4.55 -3.79
C LEU A 46 4.12 4.86 -2.93
N ARG A 47 5.34 4.81 -3.49
CA ARG A 47 6.56 5.20 -2.79
C ARG A 47 6.60 6.70 -2.43
N CYS A 48 6.09 7.56 -3.29
CA CYS A 48 5.91 9.00 -2.97
C CYS A 48 4.92 9.18 -1.81
N ALA A 49 3.77 8.49 -1.84
CA ALA A 49 2.80 8.55 -0.76
C ALA A 49 3.39 8.08 0.59
N THR A 50 4.23 7.04 0.58
CA THR A 50 4.82 6.44 1.78
C THR A 50 6.17 7.02 2.19
N LEU A 51 6.59 8.14 1.61
CA LEU A 51 7.85 8.85 1.90
C LEU A 51 9.12 8.00 1.64
N LEU A 52 9.02 6.95 0.85
CA LEU A 52 10.17 6.17 0.37
C LEU A 52 10.84 6.83 -0.84
N GLU A 53 10.12 7.74 -1.51
CA GLU A 53 10.60 8.55 -2.62
C GLU A 53 10.10 9.99 -2.46
N SER A 54 10.93 10.96 -2.77
CA SER A 54 10.52 12.36 -2.78
C SER A 54 9.87 12.73 -4.12
N MET A 55 8.80 13.51 -4.08
CA MET A 55 8.21 14.12 -5.27
C MET A 55 9.07 15.30 -5.75
N ASP A 56 9.12 15.51 -7.06
CA ASP A 56 9.77 16.69 -7.61
C ASP A 56 8.90 17.92 -7.43
N ASP A 57 7.59 17.79 -7.70
CA ASP A 57 6.57 18.82 -7.50
C ASP A 57 5.25 18.19 -7.05
N GLY A 58 4.37 19.00 -6.44
CA GLY A 58 3.07 18.59 -5.95
C GLY A 58 2.92 18.71 -4.43
N GLU A 59 1.74 18.34 -3.96
CA GLU A 59 1.37 18.41 -2.55
C GLU A 59 0.96 17.02 -2.05
N LEU A 60 1.29 16.74 -0.80
CA LEU A 60 0.89 15.54 -0.07
C LEU A 60 0.45 15.92 1.34
N SER A 61 -0.68 15.37 1.77
CA SER A 61 -1.15 15.52 3.15
C SER A 61 -1.83 14.26 3.67
N TYR A 62 -1.77 14.06 4.99
CA TYR A 62 -2.48 12.99 5.73
C TYR A 62 -3.39 13.61 6.79
N SER A 63 -4.69 13.28 6.75
CA SER A 63 -5.70 13.84 7.68
C SER A 63 -5.63 15.37 7.76
N GLY A 64 -5.41 16.06 6.63
CA GLY A 64 -5.24 17.51 6.56
C GLY A 64 -3.88 18.04 7.03
N ASN A 65 -2.99 17.20 7.57
CA ASN A 65 -1.64 17.61 7.95
C ASN A 65 -0.72 17.56 6.74
N PRO A 66 -0.09 18.67 6.34
CA PRO A 66 0.79 18.69 5.19
C PRO A 66 2.04 17.85 5.43
N VAL A 67 2.43 17.08 4.43
CA VAL A 67 3.74 16.40 4.31
C VAL A 67 4.69 17.28 3.51
N CYS A 68 4.20 17.79 2.39
CA CYS A 68 4.89 18.77 1.55
C CYS A 68 3.88 19.63 0.80
N LYS A 69 4.36 20.81 0.37
CA LYS A 69 3.61 21.77 -0.44
C LYS A 69 4.41 22.14 -1.68
N SER A 70 3.72 22.41 -2.78
CA SER A 70 4.36 22.96 -3.98
C SER A 70 4.71 24.42 -3.76
N VAL A 71 5.98 24.74 -3.92
CA VAL A 71 6.50 26.13 -3.87
C VAL A 71 7.37 26.35 -5.10
N SER A 72 6.96 27.24 -5.99
CA SER A 72 7.68 27.57 -7.23
C SER A 72 8.05 26.33 -8.07
N GLY A 73 7.10 25.34 -8.18
CA GLY A 73 7.29 24.14 -8.98
C GLY A 73 8.19 23.08 -8.35
N LYS A 74 8.33 23.09 -7.02
CA LYS A 74 9.07 22.07 -6.25
C LYS A 74 8.32 21.72 -4.98
N SER A 75 8.31 20.44 -4.63
CA SER A 75 7.79 19.99 -3.34
C SER A 75 8.73 20.37 -2.19
N VAL A 76 8.25 21.18 -1.27
CA VAL A 76 8.95 21.54 -0.04
C VAL A 76 8.36 20.74 1.10
N TYR A 77 9.17 19.84 1.67
CA TYR A 77 8.77 18.93 2.73
C TYR A 77 8.81 19.57 4.11
N GLU A 78 7.92 19.12 4.98
CA GLU A 78 7.89 19.50 6.39
C GLU A 78 9.14 19.02 7.14
N SER A 79 9.29 19.45 8.39
CA SER A 79 10.44 19.08 9.22
C SER A 79 10.53 17.56 9.43
N PRO A 80 11.74 16.98 9.62
CA PRO A 80 11.89 15.54 9.89
C PRO A 80 11.07 15.05 11.09
N ALA A 81 10.86 15.90 12.11
CA ALA A 81 10.05 15.57 13.27
C ALA A 81 8.56 15.47 12.91
N THR A 82 8.05 16.32 12.03
CA THR A 82 6.68 16.25 11.49
C THR A 82 6.50 15.03 10.62
N LEU A 83 7.43 14.77 9.69
CA LEU A 83 7.39 13.60 8.80
C LEU A 83 7.40 12.30 9.58
N LYS A 84 8.19 12.21 10.65
CA LYS A 84 8.20 11.03 11.54
C LYS A 84 6.84 10.77 12.18
N LYS A 85 6.14 11.81 12.65
CA LYS A 85 4.78 11.67 13.21
C LYS A 85 3.78 11.22 12.16
N ILE A 86 3.89 11.78 10.95
CA ILE A 86 3.00 11.41 9.84
C ILE A 86 3.23 9.96 9.40
N SER A 87 4.49 9.49 9.38
CA SER A 87 4.81 8.10 9.02
C SER A 87 4.21 7.05 9.98
N GLU A 88 3.77 7.44 11.16
CA GLU A 88 3.02 6.57 12.07
C GLU A 88 1.56 6.34 11.62
N CYS A 89 1.05 7.16 10.67
CA CYS A 89 -0.32 7.05 10.18
C CYS A 89 -0.50 5.93 9.16
N PHE A 90 0.56 5.45 8.52
CA PHE A 90 0.46 4.46 7.45
C PHE A 90 1.36 3.24 7.67
N GLY A 91 0.94 2.12 7.09
CA GLY A 91 1.73 0.91 6.94
C GLY A 91 1.95 0.58 5.47
N LEU A 92 3.06 -0.08 5.14
CA LEU A 92 3.38 -0.51 3.78
C LEU A 92 3.71 -2.00 3.74
N VAL A 93 3.06 -2.69 2.81
CA VAL A 93 3.30 -4.10 2.48
C VAL A 93 3.93 -4.15 1.10
N PHE A 94 5.15 -4.67 1.04
CA PHE A 94 5.95 -4.74 -0.19
C PHE A 94 5.66 -6.00 -1.00
N GLN A 95 5.95 -5.95 -2.29
CA GLN A 95 5.89 -7.07 -3.22
C GLN A 95 6.76 -8.26 -2.77
N ASN A 96 7.97 -8.02 -2.29
CA ASN A 96 8.95 -9.03 -1.90
C ASN A 96 8.99 -9.29 -0.38
N PHE A 97 7.88 -9.10 0.33
CA PHE A 97 7.71 -9.31 1.77
C PHE A 97 8.63 -8.45 2.65
N ASN A 98 9.90 -8.32 2.30
CA ASN A 98 10.96 -7.56 2.99
C ASN A 98 11.04 -7.85 4.50
N LEU A 99 10.91 -9.12 4.88
CA LEU A 99 11.11 -9.55 6.26
C LEU A 99 12.60 -9.46 6.63
N PHE A 100 12.88 -9.11 7.88
CA PHE A 100 14.24 -9.13 8.42
C PHE A 100 14.70 -10.59 8.58
N PRO A 101 15.68 -11.08 7.79
CA PRO A 101 16.03 -12.52 7.76
C PRO A 101 16.66 -13.01 9.04
N HIS A 102 17.26 -12.13 9.83
CA HIS A 102 17.90 -12.41 11.11
C HIS A 102 16.95 -12.34 12.32
N MET A 103 15.68 -12.03 12.10
CA MET A 103 14.62 -11.97 13.11
C MET A 103 13.60 -13.07 12.86
N ASN A 104 13.08 -13.70 13.92
CA ASN A 104 11.93 -14.59 13.80
C ASN A 104 10.65 -13.79 13.49
N VAL A 105 9.54 -14.49 13.23
CA VAL A 105 8.25 -13.90 12.89
C VAL A 105 7.78 -12.91 13.97
N LEU A 106 7.79 -13.31 15.23
CA LEU A 106 7.36 -12.45 16.33
C LEU A 106 8.22 -11.19 16.44
N GLN A 107 9.54 -11.33 16.27
CA GLN A 107 10.45 -10.19 16.29
C GLN A 107 10.19 -9.24 15.11
N ASN A 108 9.96 -9.76 13.89
CA ASN A 108 9.60 -8.94 12.73
C ASN A 108 8.36 -8.07 12.98
N ILE A 109 7.36 -8.61 13.68
CA ILE A 109 6.11 -7.89 13.99
C ILE A 109 6.32 -6.86 15.11
N CYS A 110 7.08 -7.23 16.15
CA CYS A 110 7.20 -6.43 17.38
C CYS A 110 8.23 -5.31 17.30
N ASP A 111 9.22 -5.39 16.39
CA ASP A 111 10.40 -4.52 16.42
C ASP A 111 10.05 -3.03 16.31
N ALA A 112 9.30 -2.65 15.28
CA ALA A 112 8.94 -1.25 15.04
C ALA A 112 8.02 -0.66 16.13
N PRO A 113 6.94 -1.33 16.59
CA PRO A 113 6.13 -0.85 17.69
C PRO A 113 6.94 -0.59 18.97
N ILE A 114 7.89 -1.48 19.30
CA ILE A 114 8.72 -1.34 20.52
C ILE A 114 9.81 -0.28 20.34
N ARG A 115 10.58 -0.35 19.24
CA ARG A 115 11.76 0.51 19.06
C ARG A 115 11.45 1.89 18.54
N VAL A 116 10.48 2.02 17.61
CA VAL A 116 10.14 3.28 16.96
C VAL A 116 9.03 3.98 17.73
N GLN A 117 7.89 3.30 17.98
CA GLN A 117 6.74 3.89 18.69
C GLN A 117 6.92 3.90 20.21
N LYS A 118 7.97 3.24 20.77
CA LYS A 118 8.26 3.17 22.20
C LYS A 118 7.12 2.56 23.04
N ARG A 119 6.34 1.67 22.46
CA ARG A 119 5.22 1.00 23.13
C ARG A 119 5.72 -0.08 24.09
N ASP A 120 4.89 -0.40 25.07
CA ASP A 120 5.20 -1.43 26.07
C ASP A 120 5.39 -2.81 25.41
N LYS A 121 6.49 -3.47 25.76
CA LYS A 121 6.90 -4.74 25.17
C LYS A 121 5.90 -5.87 25.40
N ALA A 122 5.28 -5.93 26.59
CA ALA A 122 4.34 -7.00 26.94
C ALA A 122 3.02 -6.82 26.17
N SER A 123 2.52 -5.58 26.05
CA SER A 123 1.34 -5.24 25.26
C SER A 123 1.54 -5.53 23.78
N VAL A 124 2.66 -5.08 23.21
CA VAL A 124 2.98 -5.32 21.79
C VAL A 124 3.08 -6.82 21.48
N LYS A 125 3.69 -7.60 22.38
CA LYS A 125 3.80 -9.05 22.22
C LYS A 125 2.43 -9.72 22.20
N LYS A 126 1.53 -9.33 23.10
CA LYS A 126 0.15 -9.83 23.13
C LYS A 126 -0.60 -9.51 21.83
N GLU A 127 -0.53 -8.27 21.38
CA GLU A 127 -1.14 -7.85 20.10
C GLU A 127 -0.56 -8.59 18.90
N ALA A 128 0.77 -8.83 18.87
CA ALA A 128 1.41 -9.59 17.82
C ALA A 128 0.89 -11.04 17.74
N PHE A 129 0.65 -11.70 18.87
CA PHE A 129 0.04 -13.03 18.89
C PHE A 129 -1.40 -13.02 18.38
N GLU A 130 -2.20 -11.99 18.70
CA GLU A 130 -3.55 -11.84 18.14
C GLU A 130 -3.52 -11.61 16.62
N LEU A 131 -2.57 -10.81 16.13
CA LEU A 131 -2.35 -10.64 14.69
C LEU A 131 -1.94 -11.95 14.02
N LEU A 132 -1.01 -12.71 14.60
CA LEU A 132 -0.61 -14.02 14.08
C LEU A 132 -1.78 -15.00 14.03
N LYS A 133 -2.65 -14.98 15.03
CA LYS A 133 -3.88 -15.79 15.05
C LYS A 133 -4.82 -15.40 13.90
N LYS A 134 -5.04 -14.10 13.68
CA LYS A 134 -5.83 -13.59 12.55
C LYS A 134 -5.24 -13.98 11.19
N MET A 135 -3.91 -14.05 11.10
CA MET A 135 -3.20 -14.47 9.88
C MET A 135 -3.14 -15.99 9.70
N GLY A 136 -3.66 -16.79 10.64
CA GLY A 136 -3.55 -18.26 10.62
C GLY A 136 -2.10 -18.75 10.83
N LEU A 137 -1.30 -18.04 11.60
CA LEU A 137 0.13 -18.30 11.80
C LEU A 137 0.51 -18.44 13.29
N SER A 138 -0.42 -18.89 14.15
CA SER A 138 -0.21 -18.99 15.60
C SER A 138 0.97 -19.89 15.97
N ASP A 139 1.25 -20.93 15.17
CA ASP A 139 2.33 -21.91 15.35
C ASP A 139 3.67 -21.46 14.76
N ARG A 140 3.74 -20.28 14.14
CA ARG A 140 4.91 -19.76 13.41
C ARG A 140 5.65 -18.63 14.11
N ALA A 141 5.29 -18.28 15.34
CA ALA A 141 5.86 -17.14 16.05
C ALA A 141 7.40 -17.17 16.15
N ASP A 142 7.98 -18.34 16.35
CA ASP A 142 9.42 -18.54 16.49
C ASP A 142 10.13 -18.94 15.18
N ALA A 143 9.37 -19.13 14.07
CA ALA A 143 9.94 -19.44 12.77
C ALA A 143 10.70 -18.24 12.19
N TYR A 144 11.73 -18.53 11.40
CA TYR A 144 12.47 -17.52 10.64
C TYR A 144 11.95 -17.42 9.20
N PRO A 145 12.17 -16.30 8.49
CA PRO A 145 11.65 -16.09 7.13
C PRO A 145 11.96 -17.23 6.15
N TYR A 146 13.14 -17.84 6.22
CA TYR A 146 13.53 -18.96 5.35
C TYR A 146 12.76 -20.27 5.63
N GLN A 147 12.01 -20.35 6.72
CA GLN A 147 11.16 -21.50 7.09
C GLN A 147 9.70 -21.31 6.67
N LEU A 148 9.37 -20.18 6.04
CA LEU A 148 8.00 -19.81 5.65
C LEU A 148 7.78 -20.01 4.15
N SER A 149 6.56 -20.38 3.76
CA SER A 149 6.14 -20.27 2.38
C SER A 149 5.99 -18.78 1.97
N GLY A 150 5.92 -18.50 0.66
CA GLY A 150 5.69 -17.15 0.15
C GLY A 150 4.41 -16.52 0.75
N GLY A 151 3.30 -17.25 0.75
CA GLY A 151 2.04 -16.79 1.33
C GLY A 151 2.12 -16.58 2.85
N GLN A 152 2.85 -17.42 3.59
CA GLN A 152 3.12 -17.20 5.01
C GLN A 152 3.95 -15.94 5.23
N SER A 153 5.01 -15.73 4.44
CA SER A 153 5.86 -14.55 4.51
C SER A 153 5.08 -13.26 4.25
N GLN A 154 4.17 -13.28 3.27
CA GLN A 154 3.30 -12.14 2.97
C GLN A 154 2.34 -11.86 4.12
N ARG A 155 1.73 -12.89 4.71
CA ARG A 155 0.85 -12.71 5.88
C ARG A 155 1.60 -12.17 7.09
N VAL A 156 2.86 -12.54 7.29
CA VAL A 156 3.73 -11.92 8.32
C VAL A 156 4.01 -10.45 7.99
N ALA A 157 4.28 -10.11 6.73
CA ALA A 157 4.49 -8.71 6.31
C ALA A 157 3.23 -7.85 6.55
N ILE A 158 2.04 -8.39 6.29
CA ILE A 158 0.75 -7.74 6.61
C ILE A 158 0.61 -7.56 8.12
N ALA A 159 0.85 -8.59 8.93
CA ALA A 159 0.80 -8.50 10.38
C ALA A 159 1.76 -7.45 10.93
N ARG A 160 2.99 -7.37 10.38
CA ARG A 160 3.99 -6.36 10.73
C ARG A 160 3.50 -4.94 10.44
N ALA A 161 2.87 -4.71 9.29
CA ALA A 161 2.31 -3.41 8.95
C ALA A 161 1.14 -3.02 9.88
N LEU A 162 0.25 -3.97 10.20
CA LEU A 162 -0.88 -3.79 11.11
C LEU A 162 -0.46 -3.51 12.55
N ALA A 163 0.66 -4.07 13.02
CA ALA A 163 1.17 -3.88 14.37
C ALA A 163 1.49 -2.41 14.71
N LEU A 164 1.69 -1.58 13.70
CA LEU A 164 1.87 -0.13 13.84
C LEU A 164 0.57 0.64 14.09
N ASN A 165 -0.59 -0.03 14.06
CA ASN A 165 -1.92 0.56 14.18
C ASN A 165 -2.15 1.70 13.16
N PRO A 166 -1.91 1.44 11.86
CA PRO A 166 -2.01 2.47 10.83
C PRO A 166 -3.47 2.87 10.57
N LYS A 167 -3.68 4.11 10.11
CA LYS A 167 -4.99 4.56 9.58
C LYS A 167 -5.19 4.15 8.12
N ILE A 168 -4.09 3.98 7.38
CA ILE A 168 -4.10 3.56 5.98
C ILE A 168 -3.00 2.54 5.72
N LEU A 169 -3.32 1.49 4.97
CA LEU A 169 -2.38 0.49 4.50
C LEU A 169 -2.14 0.64 3.00
N PHE A 170 -0.88 0.60 2.62
CA PHE A 170 -0.46 0.55 1.23
C PHE A 170 0.02 -0.86 0.89
N PHE A 171 -0.39 -1.36 -0.27
CA PHE A 171 0.02 -2.65 -0.80
C PHE A 171 0.63 -2.46 -2.20
N ASP A 172 1.91 -2.78 -2.35
CA ASP A 172 2.61 -2.73 -3.63
C ASP A 172 2.67 -4.15 -4.22
N GLU A 173 1.70 -4.49 -5.08
CA GLU A 173 1.56 -5.78 -5.74
C GLU A 173 1.71 -6.99 -4.78
N PRO A 174 0.84 -7.12 -3.76
CA PRO A 174 1.04 -8.04 -2.64
C PRO A 174 1.02 -9.53 -3.01
N THR A 175 0.65 -9.89 -4.23
CA THR A 175 0.52 -11.27 -4.70
C THR A 175 1.46 -11.64 -5.85
N SER A 176 2.16 -10.68 -6.44
CA SER A 176 2.95 -10.90 -7.67
C SER A 176 4.15 -11.85 -7.50
N ALA A 177 4.61 -12.07 -6.26
CA ALA A 177 5.68 -13.02 -5.93
C ALA A 177 5.16 -14.40 -5.48
N LEU A 178 3.85 -14.66 -5.66
CA LEU A 178 3.17 -15.87 -5.18
C LEU A 178 2.64 -16.71 -6.35
N ASP A 179 2.54 -18.01 -6.12
CA ASP A 179 1.78 -18.89 -7.01
C ASP A 179 0.26 -18.66 -6.86
N PRO A 180 -0.57 -19.14 -7.82
CA PRO A 180 -2.00 -18.86 -7.82
C PRO A 180 -2.75 -19.37 -6.58
N GLU A 181 -2.32 -20.49 -5.98
CA GLU A 181 -2.96 -21.05 -4.78
C GLU A 181 -2.74 -20.16 -3.57
N LEU A 182 -1.49 -19.74 -3.34
CA LEU A 182 -1.13 -18.84 -2.24
C LEU A 182 -1.66 -17.41 -2.46
N THR A 183 -1.80 -16.97 -3.71
CA THR A 183 -2.46 -15.70 -4.06
C THR A 183 -3.85 -15.63 -3.46
N GLY A 184 -4.69 -16.66 -3.66
CA GLY A 184 -6.04 -16.68 -3.12
C GLY A 184 -6.10 -16.59 -1.58
N GLU A 185 -5.15 -17.20 -0.87
CA GLU A 185 -5.07 -17.11 0.60
C GLU A 185 -4.75 -15.67 1.06
N VAL A 186 -3.78 -15.02 0.42
CA VAL A 186 -3.37 -13.65 0.77
C VAL A 186 -4.49 -12.65 0.46
N LEU A 187 -5.16 -12.78 -0.69
CA LEU A 187 -6.28 -11.92 -1.05
C LEU A 187 -7.45 -12.03 -0.06
N LYS A 188 -7.76 -13.25 0.44
CA LYS A 188 -8.75 -13.44 1.51
C LYS A 188 -8.37 -12.70 2.79
N VAL A 189 -7.09 -12.72 3.16
CA VAL A 189 -6.60 -11.98 4.32
C VAL A 189 -6.77 -10.49 4.09
N ILE A 190 -6.32 -9.93 2.95
CA ILE A 190 -6.47 -8.49 2.64
C ILE A 190 -7.96 -8.10 2.67
N LYS A 191 -8.84 -8.92 2.07
CA LYS A 191 -10.29 -8.70 2.11
C LYS A 191 -10.83 -8.61 3.54
N SER A 192 -10.38 -9.47 4.45
CA SER A 192 -10.82 -9.45 5.85
C SER A 192 -10.39 -8.18 6.61
N LEU A 193 -9.43 -7.41 6.08
CA LEU A 193 -9.02 -6.13 6.68
C LEU A 193 -10.04 -5.01 6.42
N SER A 194 -10.90 -5.13 5.41
CA SER A 194 -11.98 -4.16 5.17
C SER A 194 -12.92 -4.01 6.38
N ASP A 195 -13.12 -5.11 7.11
CA ASP A 195 -13.95 -5.12 8.33
C ASP A 195 -13.36 -4.29 9.49
N LEU A 196 -12.06 -3.93 9.39
CA LEU A 196 -11.38 -3.13 10.41
C LEU A 196 -11.51 -1.62 10.20
N ASN A 197 -12.23 -1.18 9.16
CA ASN A 197 -12.39 0.24 8.78
C ASN A 197 -11.05 0.98 8.57
N ILE A 198 -10.01 0.25 8.11
CA ILE A 198 -8.71 0.79 7.76
C ILE A 198 -8.76 1.14 6.27
N ALA A 199 -8.38 2.38 5.91
CA ALA A 199 -8.26 2.74 4.50
C ALA A 199 -7.15 1.92 3.82
N MET A 200 -7.33 1.56 2.56
CA MET A 200 -6.34 0.78 1.81
C MET A 200 -6.07 1.40 0.44
N VAL A 201 -4.79 1.44 0.05
CA VAL A 201 -4.37 1.73 -1.33
C VAL A 201 -3.65 0.50 -1.85
N ILE A 202 -4.19 -0.13 -2.89
CA ILE A 202 -3.71 -1.43 -3.37
C ILE A 202 -3.30 -1.31 -4.84
N VAL A 203 -2.00 -1.43 -5.11
CA VAL A 203 -1.50 -1.64 -6.47
C VAL A 203 -1.62 -3.13 -6.76
N THR A 204 -2.39 -3.50 -7.79
CA THR A 204 -2.64 -4.91 -8.09
C THR A 204 -2.86 -5.17 -9.58
N HIS A 205 -2.59 -6.40 -10.00
CA HIS A 205 -2.97 -6.97 -11.29
C HIS A 205 -4.15 -7.95 -11.18
N GLU A 206 -4.68 -8.17 -9.98
CA GLU A 206 -5.82 -9.06 -9.71
C GLU A 206 -7.14 -8.32 -9.93
N MET A 207 -7.64 -8.34 -11.17
CA MET A 207 -8.81 -7.53 -11.55
C MET A 207 -10.10 -7.96 -10.82
N ALA A 208 -10.32 -9.27 -10.69
CA ALA A 208 -11.47 -9.79 -9.95
C ALA A 208 -11.47 -9.33 -8.49
N PHE A 209 -10.31 -9.35 -7.85
CA PHE A 209 -10.14 -8.86 -6.49
C PHE A 209 -10.37 -7.36 -6.39
N ALA A 210 -9.77 -6.55 -7.30
CA ALA A 210 -9.99 -5.12 -7.33
C ALA A 210 -11.48 -4.76 -7.52
N THR A 211 -12.20 -5.51 -8.37
CA THR A 211 -13.64 -5.34 -8.57
C THR A 211 -14.44 -5.64 -7.29
N GLU A 212 -14.04 -6.68 -6.56
CA GLU A 212 -14.80 -7.17 -5.40
C GLU A 212 -14.66 -6.28 -4.17
N ILE A 213 -13.47 -5.70 -3.92
CA ILE A 213 -13.20 -5.04 -2.65
C ILE A 213 -13.12 -3.53 -2.71
N SER A 214 -12.94 -2.93 -3.90
CA SER A 214 -12.63 -1.51 -4.00
C SER A 214 -13.88 -0.64 -4.02
N ASP A 215 -13.84 0.46 -3.28
CA ASP A 215 -14.81 1.54 -3.42
C ASP A 215 -14.50 2.37 -4.66
N LYS A 216 -13.20 2.47 -5.00
CA LYS A 216 -12.70 3.25 -6.13
C LYS A 216 -11.55 2.53 -6.82
N VAL A 217 -11.51 2.65 -8.15
CA VAL A 217 -10.42 2.14 -8.98
C VAL A 217 -9.84 3.29 -9.79
N ILE A 218 -8.51 3.33 -9.89
CA ILE A 218 -7.77 4.25 -10.76
C ILE A 218 -7.00 3.41 -11.78
N PHE A 219 -7.19 3.72 -13.06
CA PHE A 219 -6.37 3.18 -14.14
C PHE A 219 -5.27 4.17 -14.52
N MET A 220 -4.00 3.76 -14.35
CA MET A 220 -2.82 4.54 -14.70
C MET A 220 -2.16 4.01 -15.96
N SER A 221 -1.78 4.90 -16.87
CA SER A 221 -1.00 4.57 -18.07
C SER A 221 -0.11 5.75 -18.47
N GLY A 222 1.17 5.49 -18.77
CA GLY A 222 2.12 6.50 -19.23
C GLY A 222 2.35 7.67 -18.24
N GLY A 223 2.24 7.40 -16.95
CA GLY A 223 2.49 8.38 -15.89
C GLY A 223 1.31 9.28 -15.55
N VAL A 224 0.12 9.02 -16.09
CA VAL A 224 -1.10 9.79 -15.81
C VAL A 224 -2.23 8.88 -15.34
N ILE A 225 -3.21 9.45 -14.63
CA ILE A 225 -4.50 8.81 -14.39
C ILE A 225 -5.33 8.98 -15.66
N VAL A 226 -5.62 7.86 -16.32
CA VAL A 226 -6.44 7.82 -17.53
C VAL A 226 -7.92 7.79 -17.19
N GLU A 227 -8.24 7.07 -16.12
CA GLU A 227 -9.63 6.88 -15.68
C GLU A 227 -9.68 6.64 -14.17
N SER A 228 -10.77 7.09 -13.55
CA SER A 228 -11.02 6.92 -12.11
C SER A 228 -12.53 6.86 -11.86
N GLY A 229 -12.97 5.93 -11.04
CA GLY A 229 -14.38 5.77 -10.71
C GLY A 229 -14.63 4.55 -9.82
N THR A 230 -15.90 4.17 -9.64
CA THR A 230 -16.23 2.89 -9.04
C THR A 230 -15.77 1.73 -9.92
N PRO A 231 -15.59 0.51 -9.38
CA PRO A 231 -15.21 -0.64 -10.19
C PRO A 231 -16.06 -0.81 -11.44
N ASP A 232 -17.38 -0.72 -11.31
CA ASP A 232 -18.31 -0.88 -12.46
C ASP A 232 -18.05 0.14 -13.57
N VAL A 233 -17.72 1.38 -13.23
CA VAL A 233 -17.42 2.44 -14.19
C VAL A 233 -16.12 2.14 -14.94
N VAL A 234 -15.05 1.80 -14.20
CA VAL A 234 -13.72 1.59 -14.80
C VAL A 234 -13.65 0.28 -15.58
N PHE A 235 -14.23 -0.81 -15.05
CA PHE A 235 -14.20 -2.12 -15.74
C PHE A 235 -15.16 -2.22 -16.91
N ALA A 236 -16.23 -1.41 -16.97
CA ALA A 236 -17.12 -1.28 -18.13
C ALA A 236 -16.74 -0.10 -19.05
N SER A 237 -15.55 0.46 -18.89
CA SER A 237 -15.11 1.67 -19.58
C SER A 237 -15.20 1.59 -21.10
N GLY A 238 -15.61 2.72 -21.71
CA GLY A 238 -15.52 2.97 -23.16
C GLY A 238 -14.13 3.43 -23.64
N ASN A 239 -13.22 3.77 -22.73
CA ASN A 239 -11.88 4.24 -23.06
C ASN A 239 -11.04 3.10 -23.68
N GLU A 240 -10.51 3.31 -24.89
CA GLU A 240 -9.75 2.29 -25.60
C GLU A 240 -8.52 1.77 -24.83
N LYS A 241 -7.80 2.64 -24.12
CA LYS A 241 -6.62 2.24 -23.33
C LYS A 241 -7.02 1.33 -22.16
N THR A 242 -8.08 1.69 -21.45
CA THR A 242 -8.61 0.90 -20.32
C THR A 242 -9.14 -0.45 -20.82
N LYS A 243 -9.94 -0.45 -21.90
CA LYS A 243 -10.47 -1.65 -22.55
C LYS A 243 -9.37 -2.63 -22.98
N ASN A 244 -8.36 -2.11 -23.68
CA ASN A 244 -7.25 -2.93 -24.18
C ASN A 244 -6.46 -3.56 -23.02
N PHE A 245 -6.23 -2.82 -21.94
CA PHE A 245 -5.54 -3.34 -20.75
C PHE A 245 -6.35 -4.45 -20.07
N ILE A 246 -7.62 -4.20 -19.77
CA ILE A 246 -8.50 -5.17 -19.12
C ILE A 246 -8.72 -6.41 -20.01
N GLY A 247 -8.92 -6.23 -21.30
CA GLY A 247 -9.12 -7.31 -22.26
C GLY A 247 -7.88 -8.20 -22.46
N ALA A 248 -6.68 -7.66 -22.23
CA ALA A 248 -5.43 -8.44 -22.29
C ALA A 248 -5.23 -9.35 -21.07
N LEU A 249 -5.80 -9.00 -19.92
CA LEU A 249 -5.70 -9.76 -18.66
C LEU A 249 -6.79 -10.86 -18.52
N ASN A 250 -7.86 -10.77 -19.32
CA ASN A 250 -8.96 -11.75 -19.33
C ASN A 250 -8.75 -12.87 -20.38
N LYS A 251 -7.59 -12.92 -21.01
CA LYS A 251 -7.17 -13.98 -21.93
C LYS A 251 -6.16 -14.92 -21.27
#